data_b52dfb3f18f44a1df299a5e70ce05c8b
#
_entry.id   b52dfb3f18f44a1df299a5e70ce05c8b
#
_cell.length_a   1.000
_cell.length_b   1.000
_cell.length_c   1.000
_cell.angle_alpha   90.00
_cell.angle_beta   90.00
_cell.angle_gamma   90.00
#
_symmetry.space_group_name_H-M   'P 1'
#
loop_
_entity.id
_entity.type
_entity.pdbx_description
1 polymer ?
#
loop_
_entity_poly.entity_id
_entity_poly.type
_entity_poly.pdbx_seq_one_letter_code
_entity_poly.pdbx_strand_id
1 'polypeptide(L)'
;MSSPLPPEGLEVGAASFALASAPILTLIVLMLGLLWSRSRAGLAGLLAAMAVAWVRFGAGGEVLLAALVRGSLASLPVLYIIIPAILLFHVAEAAGGIRNIGWSVWEMTQNHILQLMILVFGFTSLLQGVAGFGIPVAVVAPLLVGIGYPPVEAVAAALIGHAWAVSMGDMASSFQALLTVTELPPNGSAVLIASLLGLSGLAAAVSIAHLHAG
;
A
#
# COMPACT_ATOMS: atom_id res chain seq x y z
N MET A 1 -19.72 -1.67 -27.58
CA MET A 1 -20.17 -2.50 -26.43
C MET A 1 -20.62 -1.51 -25.37
N SER A 2 -21.95 -1.44 -25.17
CA SER A 2 -22.56 -0.54 -24.19
C SER A 2 -22.11 -0.95 -22.79
N SER A 3 -21.50 -0.02 -22.05
CA SER A 3 -21.28 -0.14 -20.61
C SER A 3 -22.60 -0.56 -19.95
N PRO A 4 -22.65 -1.60 -19.14
CA PRO A 4 -23.81 -1.86 -18.31
C PRO A 4 -23.84 -0.73 -17.26
N LEU A 5 -24.58 0.33 -17.56
CA LEU A 5 -24.93 1.33 -16.56
C LEU A 5 -25.60 0.60 -15.39
N PRO A 6 -25.31 0.98 -14.14
CA PRO A 6 -26.03 0.43 -13.01
C PRO A 6 -27.54 0.67 -13.23
N PRO A 7 -28.40 -0.26 -12.83
CA PRO A 7 -29.84 -0.09 -12.97
C PRO A 7 -30.25 1.22 -12.34
N GLU A 8 -31.04 2.01 -13.05
CA GLU A 8 -31.67 3.24 -12.55
C GLU A 8 -32.31 2.91 -11.19
N GLY A 9 -31.74 3.47 -10.09
CA GLY A 9 -32.27 3.24 -8.76
C GLY A 9 -31.28 2.90 -7.65
N LEU A 10 -29.96 2.90 -7.90
CA LEU A 10 -29.01 2.85 -6.79
C LEU A 10 -29.05 4.18 -6.02
N GLU A 11 -29.89 4.22 -4.98
CA GLU A 11 -29.87 5.34 -4.03
C GLU A 11 -28.48 5.45 -3.41
N VAL A 12 -27.75 6.50 -3.78
CA VAL A 12 -26.47 6.84 -3.16
C VAL A 12 -26.79 7.42 -1.78
N GLY A 13 -27.00 6.54 -0.82
CA GLY A 13 -27.32 6.89 0.57
C GLY A 13 -26.24 6.43 1.53
N ALA A 14 -26.24 6.98 2.74
CA ALA A 14 -25.31 6.60 3.80
C ALA A 14 -25.34 5.07 4.09
N ALA A 15 -26.50 4.44 4.01
CA ALA A 15 -26.65 3.00 4.19
C ALA A 15 -25.97 2.20 3.07
N SER A 16 -26.10 2.60 1.82
CA SER A 16 -25.44 1.96 0.68
C SER A 16 -23.91 2.12 0.77
N PHE A 17 -23.44 3.29 1.19
CA PHE A 17 -22.02 3.54 1.43
C PHE A 17 -21.47 2.66 2.57
N ALA A 18 -22.20 2.57 3.70
CA ALA A 18 -21.79 1.72 4.83
C ALA A 18 -21.71 0.24 4.44
N LEU A 19 -22.69 -0.26 3.66
CA LEU A 19 -22.68 -1.64 3.17
C LEU A 19 -21.58 -1.88 2.13
N ALA A 20 -21.32 -0.93 1.25
CA ALA A 20 -20.20 -1.01 0.31
C ALA A 20 -18.84 -1.02 1.01
N SER A 21 -18.74 -0.40 2.19
CA SER A 21 -17.54 -0.42 3.03
C SER A 21 -17.38 -1.70 3.86
N ALA A 22 -18.42 -2.53 3.98
CA ALA A 22 -18.40 -3.74 4.81
C ALA A 22 -17.25 -4.71 4.48
N PRO A 23 -16.86 -4.97 3.22
CA PRO A 23 -15.71 -5.83 2.91
C PRO A 23 -14.40 -5.31 3.51
N ILE A 24 -14.18 -3.99 3.45
CA ILE A 24 -12.99 -3.34 4.00
C ILE A 24 -13.00 -3.44 5.52
N LEU A 25 -14.14 -3.15 6.15
CA LEU A 25 -14.32 -3.28 7.59
C LEU A 25 -14.12 -4.73 8.05
N THR A 26 -14.60 -5.72 7.27
CA THR A 26 -14.36 -7.14 7.52
C THR A 26 -12.86 -7.45 7.56
N LEU A 27 -12.10 -6.97 6.58
CA LEU A 27 -10.63 -7.13 6.57
C LEU A 27 -9.98 -6.53 7.82
N ILE A 28 -10.34 -5.29 8.16
CA ILE A 28 -9.77 -4.59 9.32
C ILE A 28 -10.07 -5.35 10.61
N VAL A 29 -11.33 -5.73 10.84
CA VAL A 29 -11.75 -6.45 12.06
C VAL A 29 -11.07 -7.82 12.14
N LEU A 30 -11.00 -8.58 11.06
CA LEU A 30 -10.39 -9.90 11.06
C LEU A 30 -8.88 -9.83 11.28
N MET A 31 -8.20 -8.85 10.68
CA MET A 31 -6.75 -8.72 10.83
C MET A 31 -6.34 -8.11 12.16
N LEU A 32 -7.00 -7.04 12.61
CA LEU A 32 -6.64 -6.33 13.84
C LEU A 32 -7.34 -6.90 15.08
N GLY A 33 -8.59 -7.30 14.97
CA GLY A 33 -9.37 -7.81 16.10
C GLY A 33 -9.15 -9.30 16.35
N LEU A 34 -9.22 -10.13 15.31
CA LEU A 34 -9.10 -11.59 15.42
C LEU A 34 -7.73 -12.12 15.04
N LEU A 35 -6.77 -11.25 14.66
CA LEU A 35 -5.39 -11.59 14.29
C LEU A 35 -5.31 -12.69 13.21
N TRP A 36 -6.26 -12.69 12.28
CA TRP A 36 -6.25 -13.63 11.17
C TRP A 36 -5.10 -13.37 10.21
N SER A 37 -4.62 -14.43 9.56
CA SER A 37 -3.62 -14.29 8.49
C SER A 37 -4.20 -13.50 7.30
N ARG A 38 -3.33 -12.78 6.60
CA ARG A 38 -3.67 -11.96 5.42
C ARG A 38 -4.52 -12.72 4.39
N SER A 39 -4.14 -13.97 4.10
CA SER A 39 -4.86 -14.81 3.12
C SER A 39 -6.28 -15.16 3.58
N ARG A 40 -6.47 -15.53 4.86
CA ARG A 40 -7.79 -15.86 5.41
C ARG A 40 -8.68 -14.62 5.48
N ALA A 41 -8.16 -13.50 5.94
CA ALA A 41 -8.89 -12.25 5.99
C ALA A 41 -9.25 -11.77 4.56
N GLY A 42 -8.34 -11.90 3.59
CA GLY A 42 -8.58 -11.56 2.19
C GLY A 42 -9.71 -12.38 1.57
N LEU A 43 -9.73 -13.71 1.81
CA LEU A 43 -10.83 -14.57 1.35
C LEU A 43 -12.17 -14.18 1.99
N ALA A 44 -12.19 -13.92 3.29
CA ALA A 44 -13.40 -13.48 3.98
C ALA A 44 -13.90 -12.12 3.46
N GLY A 45 -12.98 -11.17 3.20
CA GLY A 45 -13.32 -9.89 2.58
C GLY A 45 -13.91 -10.04 1.17
N LEU A 46 -13.36 -10.94 0.36
CA LEU A 46 -13.92 -11.28 -0.95
C LEU A 46 -15.33 -11.84 -0.84
N LEU A 47 -15.55 -12.80 0.06
CA LEU A 47 -16.87 -13.38 0.30
C LEU A 47 -17.86 -12.33 0.80
N ALA A 48 -17.44 -11.44 1.69
CA ALA A 48 -18.26 -10.31 2.14
C ALA A 48 -18.62 -9.36 0.98
N ALA A 49 -17.68 -9.06 0.10
CA ALA A 49 -17.93 -8.23 -1.08
C ALA A 49 -18.94 -8.88 -2.02
N MET A 50 -18.80 -10.17 -2.29
CA MET A 50 -19.74 -10.93 -3.12
C MET A 50 -21.14 -10.97 -2.49
N ALA A 51 -21.23 -11.21 -1.18
CA ALA A 51 -22.49 -11.22 -0.46
C ALA A 51 -23.21 -9.86 -0.49
N VAL A 52 -22.48 -8.77 -0.25
CA VAL A 52 -23.02 -7.41 -0.33
C VAL A 52 -23.47 -7.09 -1.76
N ALA A 53 -22.65 -7.42 -2.76
CA ALA A 53 -23.00 -7.22 -4.16
C ALA A 53 -24.27 -7.96 -4.55
N TRP A 54 -24.42 -9.19 -4.12
CA TRP A 54 -25.61 -10.01 -4.40
C TRP A 54 -26.85 -9.47 -3.69
N VAL A 55 -26.78 -9.34 -2.35
CA VAL A 55 -27.95 -9.05 -1.51
C VAL A 55 -28.40 -7.61 -1.66
N ARG A 56 -27.47 -6.65 -1.68
CA ARG A 56 -27.80 -5.21 -1.67
C ARG A 56 -27.84 -4.59 -3.04
N PHE A 57 -26.94 -4.99 -3.93
CA PHE A 57 -26.82 -4.39 -5.26
C PHE A 57 -27.41 -5.26 -6.38
N GLY A 58 -28.03 -6.40 -6.05
CA GLY A 58 -28.72 -7.25 -7.02
C GLY A 58 -27.80 -7.86 -8.07
N ALA A 59 -26.51 -8.00 -7.79
CA ALA A 59 -25.57 -8.61 -8.73
C ALA A 59 -25.92 -10.08 -8.94
N GLY A 60 -26.35 -10.44 -10.14
CA GLY A 60 -26.61 -11.84 -10.50
C GLY A 60 -25.36 -12.71 -10.51
N GLY A 61 -25.53 -14.03 -10.48
CA GLY A 61 -24.42 -14.99 -10.49
C GLY A 61 -23.47 -14.81 -11.68
N GLU A 62 -23.99 -14.44 -12.85
CA GLU A 62 -23.17 -14.15 -14.04
C GLU A 62 -22.26 -12.94 -13.83
N VAL A 63 -22.78 -11.87 -13.19
CA VAL A 63 -21.99 -10.66 -12.88
C VAL A 63 -20.91 -10.98 -11.88
N LEU A 64 -21.20 -11.76 -10.84
CA LEU A 64 -20.22 -12.18 -9.83
C LEU A 64 -19.14 -13.06 -10.44
N LEU A 65 -19.50 -14.00 -11.29
CA LEU A 65 -18.55 -14.85 -11.99
C LEU A 65 -17.66 -14.03 -12.94
N ALA A 66 -18.26 -13.13 -13.72
CA ALA A 66 -17.51 -12.23 -14.59
C ALA A 66 -16.55 -11.34 -13.79
N ALA A 67 -16.97 -10.82 -12.63
CA ALA A 67 -16.12 -10.03 -11.73
C ALA A 67 -14.95 -10.86 -11.18
N LEU A 68 -15.18 -12.12 -10.78
CA LEU A 68 -14.12 -13.02 -10.34
C LEU A 68 -13.11 -13.32 -11.44
N VAL A 69 -13.58 -13.62 -12.66
CA VAL A 69 -12.69 -13.87 -13.80
C VAL A 69 -11.88 -12.63 -14.15
N ARG A 70 -12.53 -11.47 -14.24
CA ARG A 70 -11.84 -10.18 -14.51
C ARG A 70 -10.84 -9.85 -13.42
N GLY A 71 -11.20 -9.99 -12.14
CA GLY A 71 -10.31 -9.75 -11.01
C GLY A 71 -9.11 -10.69 -11.02
N SER A 72 -9.30 -11.97 -11.32
CA SER A 72 -8.22 -12.94 -11.46
C SER A 72 -7.27 -12.58 -12.61
N LEU A 73 -7.80 -12.22 -13.77
CA LEU A 73 -6.98 -11.77 -14.89
C LEU A 73 -6.24 -10.46 -14.60
N ALA A 74 -6.89 -9.51 -13.93
CA ALA A 74 -6.27 -8.25 -13.52
C ALA A 74 -5.17 -8.44 -12.47
N SER A 75 -5.18 -9.52 -11.71
CA SER A 75 -4.12 -9.84 -10.75
C SER A 75 -2.81 -10.32 -11.40
N LEU A 76 -2.86 -10.88 -12.61
CA LEU A 76 -1.69 -11.45 -13.28
C LEU A 76 -0.58 -10.43 -13.57
N PRO A 77 -0.85 -9.24 -14.15
CA PRO A 77 0.16 -8.19 -14.30
C PRO A 77 0.78 -7.76 -12.97
N VAL A 78 -0.04 -7.65 -11.92
CA VAL A 78 0.42 -7.28 -10.58
C VAL A 78 1.37 -8.35 -10.02
N LEU A 79 1.02 -9.63 -10.11
CA LEU A 79 1.89 -10.74 -9.69
C LEU A 79 3.18 -10.79 -10.51
N TYR A 80 3.11 -10.51 -11.82
CA TYR A 80 4.27 -10.45 -12.70
C TYR A 80 5.26 -9.35 -12.29
N ILE A 81 4.79 -8.25 -11.72
CA ILE A 81 5.65 -7.19 -11.16
C ILE A 81 6.19 -7.58 -9.79
N ILE A 82 5.34 -8.08 -8.90
CA ILE A 82 5.67 -8.36 -7.50
C ILE A 82 6.72 -9.46 -7.37
N ILE A 83 6.56 -10.57 -8.10
CA ILE A 83 7.45 -11.74 -7.94
C ILE A 83 8.91 -11.39 -8.29
N PRO A 84 9.22 -10.78 -9.45
CA PRO A 84 10.59 -10.34 -9.75
C PRO A 84 11.12 -9.27 -8.80
N ALA A 85 10.25 -8.34 -8.34
CA ALA A 85 10.65 -7.30 -7.40
C ALA A 85 11.11 -7.88 -6.06
N ILE A 86 10.37 -8.84 -5.51
CA ILE A 86 10.75 -9.55 -4.29
C ILE A 86 12.05 -10.35 -4.50
N LEU A 87 12.19 -11.01 -5.65
CA LEU A 87 13.42 -11.73 -5.98
C LEU A 87 14.62 -10.79 -6.05
N LEU A 88 14.49 -9.66 -6.74
CA LEU A 88 15.53 -8.63 -6.81
C LEU A 88 15.92 -8.12 -5.42
N PHE A 89 14.93 -7.87 -4.57
CA PHE A 89 15.17 -7.46 -3.20
C PHE A 89 16.00 -8.51 -2.44
N HIS A 90 15.62 -9.79 -2.48
CA HIS A 90 16.35 -10.85 -1.78
C HIS A 90 17.77 -11.04 -2.32
N VAL A 91 17.98 -10.89 -3.64
CA VAL A 91 19.32 -10.93 -4.23
C VAL A 91 20.16 -9.75 -3.74
N ALA A 92 19.63 -8.54 -3.72
CA ALA A 92 20.31 -7.34 -3.24
C ALA A 92 20.62 -7.44 -1.74
N GLU A 93 19.71 -7.99 -0.94
CA GLU A 93 19.90 -8.24 0.49
C GLU A 93 21.00 -9.28 0.72
N ALA A 94 20.94 -10.42 0.04
CA ALA A 94 21.95 -11.49 0.14
C ALA A 94 23.34 -11.00 -0.30
N ALA A 95 23.41 -10.11 -1.29
CA ALA A 95 24.64 -9.46 -1.73
C ALA A 95 25.16 -8.39 -0.73
N GLY A 96 24.43 -8.10 0.34
CA GLY A 96 24.78 -7.07 1.32
C GLY A 96 24.56 -5.63 0.85
N GLY A 97 23.95 -5.44 -0.33
CA GLY A 97 23.74 -4.12 -0.92
C GLY A 97 22.90 -3.20 -0.03
N ILE A 98 21.84 -3.73 0.54
CA ILE A 98 20.92 -2.97 1.42
C ILE A 98 21.63 -2.49 2.68
N ARG A 99 22.42 -3.37 3.30
CA ARG A 99 23.22 -3.02 4.48
C ARG A 99 24.29 -1.99 4.15
N ASN A 100 24.95 -2.10 3.01
CA ASN A 100 25.95 -1.15 2.56
C ASN A 100 25.36 0.26 2.34
N ILE A 101 24.15 0.35 1.78
CA ILE A 101 23.43 1.63 1.64
C ILE A 101 23.15 2.25 3.01
N GLY A 102 22.65 1.44 3.98
CA GLY A 102 22.42 1.92 5.34
C GLY A 102 23.69 2.47 6.00
N TRP A 103 24.80 1.76 5.87
CA TRP A 103 26.12 2.21 6.39
C TRP A 103 26.61 3.48 5.68
N SER A 104 26.46 3.59 4.36
CA SER A 104 26.82 4.80 3.63
C SER A 104 26.04 6.02 4.09
N VAL A 105 24.77 5.88 4.40
CA VAL A 105 23.95 6.98 4.97
C VAL A 105 24.48 7.39 6.35
N TRP A 106 24.87 6.41 7.17
CA TRP A 106 25.44 6.69 8.50
C TRP A 106 26.78 7.44 8.39
N GLU A 107 27.61 7.12 7.40
CA GLU A 107 28.89 7.82 7.15
C GLU A 107 28.70 9.22 6.57
N MET A 108 27.64 9.45 5.78
CA MET A 108 27.40 10.74 5.12
C MET A 108 27.11 11.89 6.08
N THR A 109 26.51 11.62 7.22
CA THR A 109 26.12 12.64 8.19
C THR A 109 26.10 12.12 9.61
N GLN A 110 26.57 12.95 10.55
CA GLN A 110 26.47 12.67 11.99
C GLN A 110 25.21 13.30 12.62
N ASN A 111 24.40 13.98 11.81
CA ASN A 111 23.15 14.54 12.29
C ASN A 111 22.06 13.47 12.29
N HIS A 112 21.61 13.06 13.48
CA HIS A 112 20.60 12.02 13.65
C HIS A 112 19.29 12.31 12.90
N ILE A 113 18.83 13.56 12.90
CA ILE A 113 17.60 13.93 12.19
C ILE A 113 17.77 13.76 10.67
N LEU A 114 18.93 14.17 10.13
CA LEU A 114 19.22 13.96 8.70
C LEU A 114 19.35 12.47 8.35
N GLN A 115 20.02 11.67 9.20
CA GLN A 115 20.07 10.21 9.01
C GLN A 115 18.66 9.61 8.96
N LEU A 116 17.82 10.00 9.93
CA LEU A 116 16.44 9.55 9.99
C LEU A 116 15.68 9.92 8.72
N MET A 117 15.75 11.17 8.28
CA MET A 117 15.07 11.65 7.07
C MET A 117 15.53 10.93 5.81
N ILE A 118 16.83 10.72 5.63
CA ILE A 118 17.39 10.03 4.49
C ILE A 118 16.93 8.57 4.47
N LEU A 119 16.96 7.87 5.60
CA LEU A 119 16.54 6.48 5.70
C LEU A 119 15.03 6.33 5.56
N VAL A 120 14.26 7.18 6.27
CA VAL A 120 12.80 7.06 6.32
C VAL A 120 12.13 7.53 5.05
N PHE A 121 12.59 8.60 4.41
CA PHE A 121 11.99 9.10 3.17
C PHE A 121 12.77 8.67 1.93
N GLY A 122 14.09 8.82 1.93
CA GLY A 122 14.91 8.49 0.77
C GLY A 122 15.00 6.98 0.53
N PHE A 123 15.54 6.26 1.51
CA PHE A 123 15.79 4.82 1.36
C PHE A 123 14.49 4.00 1.37
N THR A 124 13.54 4.34 2.25
CA THR A 124 12.22 3.70 2.25
C THR A 124 11.52 3.88 0.91
N SER A 125 11.57 5.06 0.29
CA SER A 125 10.96 5.31 -1.02
C SER A 125 11.65 4.56 -2.15
N LEU A 126 12.98 4.45 -2.10
CA LEU A 126 13.74 3.64 -3.05
C LEU A 126 13.27 2.17 -2.97
N LEU A 127 13.23 1.61 -1.76
CA LEU A 127 12.76 0.24 -1.55
C LEU A 127 11.30 0.09 -1.94
N GLN A 128 10.46 1.07 -1.62
CA GLN A 128 9.04 1.08 -1.99
C GLN A 128 8.83 1.08 -3.50
N GLY A 129 9.67 1.77 -4.25
CA GLY A 129 9.62 1.78 -5.70
C GLY A 129 9.86 0.39 -6.32
N VAL A 130 10.72 -0.41 -5.69
CA VAL A 130 11.12 -1.73 -6.19
C VAL A 130 10.29 -2.85 -5.57
N ALA A 131 10.10 -2.82 -4.26
CA ALA A 131 9.48 -3.89 -3.49
C ALA A 131 8.76 -3.31 -2.26
N GLY A 132 7.51 -2.92 -2.43
CA GLY A 132 6.69 -2.41 -1.32
C GLY A 132 6.23 -3.52 -0.37
N PHE A 133 4.92 -3.67 -0.20
CA PHE A 133 4.28 -4.73 0.60
C PHE A 133 4.83 -4.88 2.03
N GLY A 134 5.34 -3.76 2.62
CA GLY A 134 5.91 -3.76 3.97
C GLY A 134 7.40 -4.12 4.04
N ILE A 135 8.05 -4.49 2.94
CA ILE A 135 9.50 -4.75 2.88
C ILE A 135 10.30 -3.52 3.32
N PRO A 136 10.00 -2.29 2.87
CA PRO A 136 10.73 -1.10 3.33
C PRO A 136 10.76 -0.95 4.84
N VAL A 137 9.63 -1.18 5.51
CA VAL A 137 9.54 -1.10 6.97
C VAL A 137 10.36 -2.20 7.63
N ALA A 138 10.27 -3.42 7.12
CA ALA A 138 11.03 -4.57 7.65
C ALA A 138 12.55 -4.40 7.54
N VAL A 139 13.01 -3.59 6.60
CA VAL A 139 14.43 -3.28 6.40
C VAL A 139 14.86 -2.03 7.16
N VAL A 140 14.12 -0.94 7.03
CA VAL A 140 14.54 0.37 7.57
C VAL A 140 14.42 0.43 9.09
N ALA A 141 13.41 -0.22 9.69
CA ALA A 141 13.28 -0.21 11.14
C ALA A 141 14.47 -0.88 11.86
N PRO A 142 14.95 -2.09 11.47
CA PRO A 142 16.18 -2.64 12.04
C PRO A 142 17.43 -1.81 11.78
N LEU A 143 17.54 -1.15 10.62
CA LEU A 143 18.67 -0.23 10.35
C LEU A 143 18.67 0.95 11.31
N LEU A 144 17.52 1.57 11.55
CA LEU A 144 17.37 2.66 12.51
C LEU A 144 17.74 2.22 13.93
N VAL A 145 17.30 1.03 14.36
CA VAL A 145 17.68 0.45 15.65
C VAL A 145 19.20 0.23 15.71
N GLY A 146 19.80 -0.27 14.63
CA GLY A 146 21.26 -0.49 14.53
C GLY A 146 22.10 0.77 14.67
N ILE A 147 21.56 1.94 14.31
CA ILE A 147 22.22 3.26 14.49
C ILE A 147 21.80 3.98 15.77
N GLY A 148 21.04 3.33 16.65
CA GLY A 148 20.77 3.80 18.01
C GLY A 148 19.38 4.36 18.28
N TYR A 149 18.44 4.28 17.34
CA TYR A 149 17.05 4.69 17.59
C TYR A 149 16.31 3.69 18.47
N PRO A 150 15.45 4.16 19.40
CA PRO A 150 14.56 3.27 20.14
C PRO A 150 13.68 2.44 19.21
N PRO A 151 13.48 1.13 19.48
CA PRO A 151 12.77 0.23 18.56
C PRO A 151 11.35 0.70 18.17
N VAL A 152 10.60 1.26 19.11
CA VAL A 152 9.23 1.75 18.85
C VAL A 152 9.25 2.96 17.92
N GLU A 153 10.16 3.90 18.14
CA GLU A 153 10.33 5.10 17.30
C GLU A 153 10.82 4.70 15.90
N ALA A 154 11.78 3.79 15.81
CA ALA A 154 12.30 3.28 14.55
C ALA A 154 11.18 2.64 13.69
N VAL A 155 10.33 1.81 14.29
CA VAL A 155 9.19 1.20 13.59
C VAL A 155 8.15 2.26 13.21
N ALA A 156 7.81 3.17 14.10
CA ALA A 156 6.85 4.25 13.83
C ALA A 156 7.34 5.15 12.68
N ALA A 157 8.60 5.57 12.71
CA ALA A 157 9.19 6.38 11.66
C ALA A 157 9.22 5.65 10.31
N ALA A 158 9.62 4.37 10.29
CA ALA A 158 9.63 3.55 9.09
C ALA A 158 8.21 3.36 8.50
N LEU A 159 7.18 3.18 9.34
CA LEU A 159 5.78 3.09 8.91
C LEU A 159 5.28 4.42 8.32
N ILE A 160 5.59 5.53 8.95
CA ILE A 160 5.21 6.87 8.44
C ILE A 160 5.89 7.14 7.10
N GLY A 161 7.19 6.85 7.00
CA GLY A 161 7.93 7.01 5.75
C GLY A 161 7.47 6.07 4.64
N HIS A 162 6.99 4.88 4.97
CA HIS A 162 6.41 3.95 4.02
C HIS A 162 5.05 4.43 3.48
N ALA A 163 4.23 5.03 4.33
CA ALA A 163 2.83 5.32 4.01
C ALA A 163 2.64 6.34 2.86
N TRP A 164 3.53 7.32 2.70
CA TRP A 164 3.38 8.39 1.72
C TRP A 164 3.56 7.95 0.26
N ALA A 165 4.25 6.86 0.00
CA ALA A 165 4.56 6.40 -1.35
C ALA A 165 3.76 5.15 -1.79
N VAL A 166 2.80 4.69 -0.98
CA VAL A 166 2.10 3.40 -1.17
C VAL A 166 1.40 3.29 -2.52
N SER A 167 0.72 4.33 -2.99
CA SER A 167 -0.07 4.25 -4.24
C SER A 167 0.78 4.23 -5.50
N MET A 168 2.00 4.78 -5.46
CA MET A 168 2.94 4.84 -6.58
C MET A 168 4.14 3.90 -6.39
N GLY A 169 4.23 3.23 -5.25
CA GLY A 169 5.21 2.20 -4.98
C GLY A 169 4.92 0.91 -5.76
N ASP A 170 5.74 -0.11 -5.54
CA ASP A 170 5.59 -1.42 -6.18
C ASP A 170 5.51 -1.35 -7.69
N MET A 171 6.36 -0.53 -8.31
CA MET A 171 6.29 -0.21 -9.76
C MET A 171 4.89 0.27 -10.18
N ALA A 172 4.23 1.04 -9.30
CA ALA A 172 2.87 1.58 -9.49
C ALA A 172 1.79 0.50 -9.65
N SER A 173 1.97 -0.69 -9.09
CA SER A 173 1.00 -1.79 -9.21
C SER A 173 -0.38 -1.43 -8.66
N SER A 174 -0.44 -0.71 -7.53
CA SER A 174 -1.71 -0.23 -6.95
C SER A 174 -2.39 0.81 -7.83
N PHE A 175 -1.61 1.70 -8.47
CA PHE A 175 -2.13 2.68 -9.41
C PHE A 175 -2.65 2.02 -10.69
N GLN A 176 -1.94 1.02 -11.23
CA GLN A 176 -2.39 0.24 -12.37
C GLN A 176 -3.71 -0.50 -12.06
N ALA A 177 -3.81 -1.11 -10.89
CA ALA A 177 -5.05 -1.75 -10.44
C ALA A 177 -6.21 -0.75 -10.39
N LEU A 178 -5.99 0.46 -9.85
CA LEU A 178 -6.99 1.53 -9.82
C LEU A 178 -7.47 1.89 -11.23
N LEU A 179 -6.58 2.12 -12.17
CA LEU A 179 -6.93 2.46 -13.55
C LEU A 179 -7.73 1.36 -14.24
N THR A 180 -7.40 0.10 -13.96
CA THR A 180 -8.09 -1.06 -14.55
C THR A 180 -9.55 -1.15 -14.09
N VAL A 181 -9.84 -0.73 -12.85
CA VAL A 181 -11.18 -0.84 -12.24
C VAL A 181 -12.03 0.40 -12.48
N THR A 182 -11.41 1.58 -12.59
CA THR A 182 -12.16 2.87 -12.58
C THR A 182 -12.30 3.52 -13.95
N GLU A 183 -11.56 3.07 -14.96
CA GLU A 183 -11.50 3.70 -16.29
C GLU A 183 -11.16 5.21 -16.27
N LEU A 184 -10.48 5.67 -15.19
CA LEU A 184 -10.07 7.07 -15.05
C LEU A 184 -8.96 7.43 -16.03
N PRO A 185 -8.87 8.70 -16.48
CA PRO A 185 -7.80 9.13 -17.36
C PRO A 185 -6.44 9.03 -16.64
N PRO A 186 -5.46 8.28 -17.17
CA PRO A 186 -4.20 7.98 -16.47
C PRO A 186 -3.44 9.24 -16.03
N ASN A 187 -3.29 10.21 -16.94
CA ASN A 187 -2.49 11.41 -16.65
C ASN A 187 -3.09 12.29 -15.55
N GLY A 188 -4.41 12.53 -15.61
CA GLY A 188 -5.10 13.34 -14.60
C GLY A 188 -5.07 12.67 -13.22
N SER A 189 -5.33 11.37 -13.18
CA SER A 189 -5.30 10.57 -11.94
C SER A 189 -3.89 10.49 -11.36
N ALA A 190 -2.86 10.33 -12.19
CA ALA A 190 -1.47 10.30 -11.74
C ALA A 190 -1.07 11.62 -11.08
N VAL A 191 -1.38 12.77 -11.70
CA VAL A 191 -1.07 14.09 -11.16
C VAL A 191 -1.79 14.32 -9.82
N LEU A 192 -3.07 13.96 -9.76
CA LEU A 192 -3.85 14.11 -8.51
C LEU A 192 -3.27 13.27 -7.38
N ILE A 193 -3.03 11.99 -7.63
CA ILE A 193 -2.46 11.08 -6.63
C ILE A 193 -1.06 11.53 -6.22
N ALA A 194 -0.19 11.89 -7.15
CA ALA A 194 1.14 12.38 -6.84
C ALA A 194 1.10 13.67 -5.99
N SER A 195 0.15 14.57 -6.26
CA SER A 195 -0.03 15.78 -5.46
C SER A 195 -0.49 15.48 -4.04
N LEU A 196 -1.47 14.58 -3.87
CA LEU A 196 -1.94 14.15 -2.55
C LEU A 196 -0.86 13.42 -1.75
N LEU A 197 -0.11 12.54 -2.42
CA LEU A 197 1.03 11.85 -1.80
C LEU A 197 2.13 12.84 -1.41
N GLY A 198 2.44 13.82 -2.24
CA GLY A 198 3.40 14.88 -1.93
C GLY A 198 3.00 15.67 -0.69
N LEU A 199 1.73 16.06 -0.57
CA LEU A 199 1.20 16.74 0.62
C LEU A 199 1.27 15.86 1.86
N SER A 200 0.88 14.58 1.75
CA SER A 200 0.96 13.63 2.87
C SER A 200 2.42 13.37 3.28
N GLY A 201 3.33 13.30 2.31
CA GLY A 201 4.77 13.17 2.55
C GLY A 201 5.36 14.35 3.30
N LEU A 202 4.98 15.58 2.93
CA LEU A 202 5.39 16.78 3.67
C LEU A 202 4.86 16.77 5.10
N ALA A 203 3.60 16.44 5.31
CA ALA A 203 3.02 16.31 6.64
C ALA A 203 3.73 15.25 7.48
N ALA A 204 4.04 14.10 6.87
CA ALA A 204 4.80 13.03 7.50
C ALA A 204 6.23 13.48 7.89
N ALA A 205 6.92 14.19 6.99
CA ALA A 205 8.27 14.71 7.26
C ALA A 205 8.28 15.70 8.44
N VAL A 206 7.33 16.63 8.46
CA VAL A 206 7.18 17.58 9.58
C VAL A 206 6.87 16.85 10.89
N SER A 207 6.00 15.83 10.85
CA SER A 207 5.64 15.06 12.04
C SER A 207 6.85 14.30 12.61
N ILE A 208 7.65 13.66 11.76
CA ILE A 208 8.86 12.95 12.18
C ILE A 208 9.91 13.93 12.72
N ALA A 209 10.12 15.06 12.02
CA ALA A 209 11.05 16.08 12.50
C ALA A 209 10.64 16.60 13.88
N HIS A 210 9.37 16.84 14.11
CA HIS A 210 8.86 17.33 15.38
C HIS A 210 8.99 16.29 16.51
N LEU A 211 8.73 15.04 16.23
CA LEU A 211 8.86 13.95 17.22
C LEU A 211 10.31 13.74 17.69
N HIS A 212 11.30 14.10 16.88
CA HIS A 212 12.72 13.87 17.19
C HIS A 212 13.49 15.16 17.49
N ALA A 213 12.86 16.34 17.38
CA ALA A 213 13.48 17.63 17.74
C ALA A 213 13.17 18.06 19.19
N GLY A 214 12.30 17.36 19.89
CA GLY A 214 11.98 17.59 21.31
C GLY A 214 12.60 16.56 22.20
#